data_09d7eaf2eb6243405af32dc893a9bf1f
#
_entry.id   09d7eaf2eb6243405af32dc893a9bf1f
#
_cell.length_a   1.000
_cell.length_b   1.000
_cell.length_c   1.000
_cell.angle_alpha   90.00
_cell.angle_beta   90.00
_cell.angle_gamma   90.00
#
_symmetry.space_group_name_H-M   'P 1'
#
loop_
_entity.id
_entity.type
_entity.pdbx_description
1 polymer ?
#
loop_
_entity_poly.entity_id
_entity_poly.type
_entity_poly.pdbx_seq_one_letter_code
_entity_poly.pdbx_strand_id
1 'polypeptide(L)'
;MPELPEVETVKRGLARKIVGKTVADVEIRHPKSFADDAWLIRQVLIEARVVAIARRAKILLIELSTNWTLAVHLKMTGQLVVIQNSAKPDGFVGGHSEKVYEGELPNKHTQVIFTFSDKTKLYFNDLRKFGWLRLFPREIVDQTDQRLTRFLR
;
A
#
# COMPACT_ATOMS: atom_id res chain seq x y z
N MET A 1 16.16 -5.51 0.30
CA MET A 1 15.45 -4.22 0.13
C MET A 1 15.21 -3.98 -1.35
N PRO A 2 13.97 -3.67 -1.75
CA PRO A 2 13.71 -3.36 -3.16
C PRO A 2 14.51 -2.15 -3.61
N GLU A 3 15.22 -2.29 -4.72
CA GLU A 3 15.94 -1.19 -5.34
C GLU A 3 14.99 -0.34 -6.18
N LEU A 4 15.46 0.84 -6.64
CA LEU A 4 14.60 1.76 -7.39
C LEU A 4 13.93 1.12 -8.61
N PRO A 5 14.61 0.31 -9.43
CA PRO A 5 13.93 -0.36 -10.55
C PRO A 5 12.81 -1.31 -10.10
N GLU A 6 12.99 -1.99 -8.98
CA GLU A 6 11.97 -2.88 -8.44
C GLU A 6 10.77 -2.10 -7.93
N VAL A 7 11.01 -0.96 -7.25
CA VAL A 7 9.93 -0.10 -6.77
C VAL A 7 9.15 0.48 -7.94
N GLU A 8 9.83 0.85 -9.02
CA GLU A 8 9.16 1.34 -10.23
C GLU A 8 8.28 0.24 -10.85
N THR A 9 8.74 -1.00 -10.87
CA THR A 9 7.97 -2.15 -11.35
C THR A 9 6.73 -2.38 -10.48
N VAL A 10 6.88 -2.29 -9.17
CA VAL A 10 5.75 -2.41 -8.23
C VAL A 10 4.73 -1.31 -8.49
N LYS A 11 5.19 -0.07 -8.65
CA LYS A 11 4.32 1.07 -8.95
C LYS A 11 3.46 0.80 -10.18
N ARG A 12 4.10 0.37 -11.27
CA ARG A 12 3.40 0.12 -12.54
C ARG A 12 2.40 -1.03 -12.44
N GLY A 13 2.81 -2.12 -11.80
CA GLY A 13 1.93 -3.28 -11.63
C GLY A 13 0.74 -2.95 -10.75
N LEU A 14 0.98 -2.25 -9.67
CA LEU A 14 -0.07 -1.84 -8.74
C LEU A 14 -1.05 -0.88 -9.44
N ALA A 15 -0.54 0.08 -10.21
CA ALA A 15 -1.38 1.03 -10.93
C ALA A 15 -2.35 0.34 -11.87
N ARG A 16 -1.91 -0.68 -12.59
CA ARG A 16 -2.79 -1.44 -13.49
C ARG A 16 -3.92 -2.14 -12.76
N LYS A 17 -3.71 -2.49 -11.49
CA LYS A 17 -4.64 -3.32 -10.74
C LYS A 17 -5.59 -2.54 -9.85
N ILE A 18 -5.19 -1.39 -9.31
CA ILE A 18 -6.01 -0.70 -8.31
C ILE A 18 -6.41 0.72 -8.67
N VAL A 19 -5.80 1.37 -9.65
CA VAL A 19 -6.23 2.72 -10.04
C VAL A 19 -7.68 2.67 -10.53
N GLY A 20 -8.48 3.61 -10.04
CA GLY A 20 -9.91 3.67 -10.33
C GLY A 20 -10.79 2.92 -9.36
N LYS A 21 -10.21 2.09 -8.49
CA LYS A 21 -10.99 1.33 -7.52
C LYS A 21 -11.26 2.15 -6.27
N THR A 22 -12.37 1.86 -5.62
CA THR A 22 -12.82 2.57 -4.42
C THR A 22 -12.63 1.68 -3.20
N VAL A 23 -12.02 2.23 -2.16
CA VAL A 23 -11.77 1.51 -0.91
C VAL A 23 -13.09 1.32 -0.15
N ALA A 24 -13.43 0.09 0.18
CA ALA A 24 -14.61 -0.23 0.97
C ALA A 24 -14.27 -0.51 2.43
N ASP A 25 -13.11 -1.09 2.70
CA ASP A 25 -12.72 -1.44 4.07
C ASP A 25 -11.21 -1.48 4.22
N VAL A 26 -10.74 -1.26 5.44
CA VAL A 26 -9.33 -1.37 5.83
C VAL A 26 -9.26 -2.15 7.13
N GLU A 27 -8.53 -3.26 7.13
CA GLU A 27 -8.27 -4.03 8.33
C GLU A 27 -6.80 -3.91 8.69
N ILE A 28 -6.51 -3.42 9.89
CA ILE A 28 -5.14 -3.27 10.38
C ILE A 28 -4.87 -4.38 11.39
N ARG A 29 -3.99 -5.32 11.01
CA ARG A 29 -3.67 -6.48 11.83
C ARG A 29 -2.42 -6.25 12.67
N HIS A 30 -1.59 -5.27 12.28
CA HIS A 30 -0.40 -4.87 13.02
C HIS A 30 -0.37 -3.35 13.09
N PRO A 31 -0.85 -2.75 14.18
CA PRO A 31 -1.00 -1.28 14.25
C PRO A 31 0.27 -0.48 14.02
N LYS A 32 1.43 -1.01 14.37
CA LYS A 32 2.70 -0.31 14.16
C LYS A 32 3.02 -0.13 12.68
N SER A 33 2.51 -1.00 11.82
CA SER A 33 2.71 -0.89 10.37
C SER A 33 1.92 0.26 9.75
N PHE A 34 0.82 0.65 10.38
CA PHE A 34 -0.03 1.75 9.93
C PHE A 34 -0.46 2.53 11.15
N ALA A 35 0.43 3.40 11.61
CA ALA A 35 0.32 4.02 12.94
C ALA A 35 -0.50 5.30 12.99
N ASP A 36 -1.05 5.76 11.86
CA ASP A 36 -1.95 6.91 11.84
C ASP A 36 -3.17 6.63 12.72
N ASP A 37 -3.81 7.71 13.20
CA ASP A 37 -5.01 7.58 14.01
C ASP A 37 -6.10 6.79 13.28
N ALA A 38 -6.73 5.85 13.96
CA ALA A 38 -7.74 4.97 13.36
C ALA A 38 -8.91 5.74 12.77
N TRP A 39 -9.34 6.82 13.43
CA TRP A 39 -10.43 7.66 12.93
C TRP A 39 -10.01 8.34 11.61
N LEU A 40 -8.78 8.88 11.57
CA LEU A 40 -8.25 9.53 10.38
C LEU A 40 -8.16 8.54 9.22
N ILE A 41 -7.65 7.34 9.48
CA ILE A 41 -7.54 6.30 8.47
C ILE A 41 -8.91 6.03 7.82
N ARG A 42 -9.94 5.89 8.64
CA ARG A 42 -11.29 5.63 8.12
C ARG A 42 -11.83 6.81 7.34
N GLN A 43 -11.65 8.03 7.86
CA GLN A 43 -12.14 9.23 7.18
C GLN A 43 -11.48 9.45 5.82
N VAL A 44 -10.20 9.14 5.71
CA VAL A 44 -9.42 9.40 4.50
C VAL A 44 -9.59 8.26 3.48
N LEU A 45 -9.64 7.02 3.94
CA LEU A 45 -9.58 5.84 3.06
C LEU A 45 -10.94 5.28 2.67
N ILE A 46 -11.89 5.19 3.61
CA ILE A 46 -13.18 4.58 3.30
C ILE A 46 -13.91 5.43 2.26
N GLU A 47 -14.35 4.78 1.18
CA GLU A 47 -14.98 5.40 0.02
C GLU A 47 -14.05 6.26 -0.84
N ALA A 48 -12.75 6.30 -0.53
CA ALA A 48 -11.79 6.98 -1.38
C ALA A 48 -11.50 6.15 -2.63
N ARG A 49 -11.37 6.83 -3.76
CA ARG A 49 -10.98 6.21 -5.02
C ARG A 49 -9.47 6.39 -5.20
N VAL A 50 -8.79 5.36 -5.65
CA VAL A 50 -7.38 5.45 -6.02
C VAL A 50 -7.28 6.21 -7.34
N VAL A 51 -6.65 7.36 -7.34
CA VAL A 51 -6.56 8.25 -8.50
C VAL A 51 -5.33 7.95 -9.34
N ALA A 52 -4.20 7.75 -8.69
CA ALA A 52 -2.93 7.51 -9.37
C ALA A 52 -1.94 6.88 -8.39
N ILE A 53 -0.89 6.29 -8.92
CA ILE A 53 0.23 5.80 -8.11
C ILE A 53 1.51 6.43 -8.63
N ALA A 54 2.22 7.07 -7.71
CA ALA A 54 3.51 7.70 -7.99
C ALA A 54 4.55 7.08 -7.07
N ARG A 55 5.76 7.56 -7.13
CA ARG A 55 6.78 7.23 -6.15
C ARG A 55 7.71 8.41 -5.94
N ARG A 56 8.29 8.47 -4.75
CA ARG A 56 9.38 9.38 -4.43
C ARG A 56 10.47 8.51 -3.79
N ALA A 57 11.65 8.45 -4.47
CA ALA A 57 12.68 7.50 -4.09
C ALA A 57 12.09 6.09 -3.97
N LYS A 58 12.24 5.42 -2.83
CA LYS A 58 11.74 4.06 -2.62
C LYS A 58 10.37 4.01 -1.96
N ILE A 59 9.69 5.15 -1.84
CA ILE A 59 8.35 5.22 -1.24
C ILE A 59 7.31 5.28 -2.35
N LEU A 60 6.35 4.36 -2.29
CA LEU A 60 5.18 4.36 -3.16
C LEU A 60 4.17 5.37 -2.63
N LEU A 61 3.55 6.10 -3.53
CA LEU A 61 2.58 7.14 -3.19
C LEU A 61 1.26 6.82 -3.88
N ILE A 62 0.30 6.33 -3.10
CA ILE A 62 -1.05 6.02 -3.60
C ILE A 62 -1.90 7.27 -3.40
N GLU A 63 -2.19 7.96 -4.49
CA GLU A 63 -2.96 9.20 -4.45
C GLU A 63 -4.46 8.90 -4.43
N LEU A 64 -5.16 9.55 -3.50
CA LEU A 64 -6.56 9.28 -3.22
C LEU A 64 -7.45 10.47 -3.61
N SER A 65 -8.71 10.20 -3.93
CA SER A 65 -9.69 11.21 -4.28
C SER A 65 -10.05 12.15 -3.13
N THR A 66 -9.64 11.83 -1.92
CA THR A 66 -9.86 12.63 -0.72
C THR A 66 -8.81 13.72 -0.53
N ASN A 67 -7.92 13.92 -1.51
CA ASN A 67 -6.77 14.84 -1.44
C ASN A 67 -5.76 14.44 -0.38
N TRP A 68 -5.68 13.14 -0.11
CA TRP A 68 -4.66 12.53 0.73
C TRP A 68 -3.85 11.54 -0.08
N THR A 69 -2.66 11.25 0.40
CA THR A 69 -1.77 10.26 -0.20
C THR A 69 -1.43 9.20 0.85
N LEU A 70 -1.56 7.94 0.44
CA LEU A 70 -1.09 6.82 1.25
C LEU A 70 0.33 6.49 0.80
N ALA A 71 1.30 6.75 1.66
CA ALA A 71 2.70 6.41 1.41
C ALA A 71 2.99 5.01 1.93
N VAL A 72 3.67 4.20 1.10
CA VAL A 72 4.02 2.82 1.43
C VAL A 72 5.51 2.63 1.26
N HIS A 73 6.19 2.22 2.33
CA HIS A 73 7.60 1.86 2.28
C HIS A 73 7.74 0.37 2.54
N LEU A 74 8.24 -0.36 1.56
CA LEU A 74 8.36 -1.82 1.67
C LEU A 74 9.56 -2.27 2.50
N LYS A 75 10.56 -1.42 2.65
CA LYS A 75 11.79 -1.75 3.37
C LYS A 75 12.40 -3.04 2.83
N MET A 76 12.77 -3.97 3.69
CA MET A 76 13.49 -5.19 3.27
C MET A 76 12.56 -6.32 2.85
N THR A 77 11.48 -6.54 3.58
CA THR A 77 10.65 -7.73 3.38
C THR A 77 9.18 -7.39 3.12
N GLY A 78 8.85 -6.11 2.92
CA GLY A 78 7.48 -5.71 2.60
C GLY A 78 7.05 -6.19 1.22
N GLN A 79 5.80 -6.60 1.12
CA GLN A 79 5.22 -7.12 -0.11
C GLN A 79 3.79 -6.61 -0.25
N LEU A 80 3.42 -6.23 -1.47
CA LEU A 80 2.04 -5.91 -1.82
C LEU A 80 1.50 -7.00 -2.73
N VAL A 81 0.36 -7.55 -2.36
CA VAL A 81 -0.32 -8.59 -3.16
C VAL A 81 -1.73 -8.12 -3.45
N VAL A 82 -2.09 -8.08 -4.73
CA VAL A 82 -3.45 -7.78 -5.18
C VAL A 82 -4.09 -9.07 -5.64
N ILE A 83 -5.27 -9.37 -5.10
CA ILE A 83 -6.07 -10.51 -5.53
C ILE A 83 -7.41 -9.97 -6.00
N GLN A 84 -7.65 -10.14 -7.30
CA GLN A 84 -8.92 -9.78 -7.91
C GLN A 84 -9.81 -10.99 -7.87
N ASN A 85 -11.00 -10.81 -7.37
CA ASN A 85 -12.11 -11.77 -7.41
C ASN A 85 -11.73 -13.26 -7.46
N SER A 86 -11.57 -13.81 -6.31
CA SER A 86 -11.63 -15.16 -5.77
C SER A 86 -11.32 -16.41 -6.61
N ALA A 87 -11.47 -16.45 -7.91
CA ALA A 87 -11.39 -17.71 -8.63
C ALA A 87 -10.17 -17.87 -9.53
N LYS A 88 -9.42 -16.81 -9.78
CA LYS A 88 -8.26 -16.85 -10.65
C LYS A 88 -7.09 -16.11 -10.04
N PRO A 89 -5.86 -16.63 -10.20
CA PRO A 89 -4.67 -15.93 -9.74
C PRO A 89 -4.33 -14.75 -10.66
N ASP A 90 -5.31 -13.90 -10.97
CA ASP A 90 -5.10 -12.69 -11.78
C ASP A 90 -4.61 -11.55 -10.91
N GLY A 91 -3.90 -11.88 -9.85
CA GLY A 91 -3.39 -10.90 -8.96
C GLY A 91 -2.05 -10.32 -9.41
N PHE A 92 -1.54 -9.48 -8.57
CA PHE A 92 -0.22 -8.89 -8.72
C PHE A 92 0.54 -9.08 -7.41
N VAL A 93 1.82 -9.44 -7.52
CA VAL A 93 2.72 -9.53 -6.37
C VAL A 93 3.88 -8.60 -6.63
N GLY A 94 4.12 -7.65 -5.73
CA GLY A 94 5.22 -6.70 -5.85
C GLY A 94 5.99 -6.58 -4.54
N GLY A 95 7.31 -6.41 -4.63
CA GLY A 95 8.19 -6.32 -3.49
C GLY A 95 8.90 -7.62 -3.21
N HIS A 96 9.04 -7.95 -1.93
CA HIS A 96 9.76 -9.16 -1.52
C HIS A 96 9.08 -10.43 -2.03
N SER A 97 9.87 -11.34 -2.60
CA SER A 97 9.36 -12.51 -3.31
C SER A 97 9.46 -13.82 -2.54
N GLU A 98 9.55 -13.76 -1.20
CA GLU A 98 9.60 -14.97 -0.38
C GLU A 98 8.36 -15.84 -0.55
N LYS A 99 8.57 -17.12 -0.73
CA LYS A 99 7.48 -18.08 -0.92
C LYS A 99 6.54 -18.16 0.28
N VAL A 100 6.99 -17.73 1.45
CA VAL A 100 6.17 -17.69 2.65
C VAL A 100 4.91 -16.84 2.46
N TYR A 101 4.94 -15.91 1.51
CA TYR A 101 3.79 -15.08 1.17
C TYR A 101 2.89 -15.72 0.10
N GLU A 102 3.37 -16.78 -0.54
CA GLU A 102 2.58 -17.54 -1.49
C GLU A 102 1.67 -18.50 -0.71
N GLY A 103 0.45 -18.62 -1.12
CA GLY A 103 -0.49 -19.48 -0.48
C GLY A 103 -1.68 -18.71 0.04
N GLU A 104 -2.29 -19.20 1.10
CA GLU A 104 -3.51 -18.60 1.63
C GLU A 104 -3.24 -17.24 2.27
N LEU A 105 -4.02 -16.26 1.86
CA LEU A 105 -4.02 -14.93 2.46
C LEU A 105 -5.40 -14.63 3.05
N PRO A 106 -5.49 -13.94 4.19
CA PRO A 106 -4.35 -13.45 4.99
C PRO A 106 -3.64 -14.58 5.75
N ASN A 107 -2.39 -14.33 6.08
CA ASN A 107 -1.61 -15.23 6.93
C ASN A 107 -0.92 -14.43 8.06
N LYS A 108 -0.05 -15.08 8.85
CA LYS A 108 0.59 -14.43 10.01
C LYS A 108 1.49 -13.24 9.63
N HIS A 109 1.88 -13.11 8.37
CA HIS A 109 2.72 -12.01 7.89
C HIS A 109 1.90 -10.85 7.31
N THR A 110 0.60 -11.01 7.20
CA THR A 110 -0.27 -9.96 6.69
C THR A 110 -0.49 -8.90 7.76
N GLN A 111 -0.12 -7.66 7.46
CA GLN A 111 -0.17 -6.55 8.41
C GLN A 111 -1.39 -5.65 8.19
N VAL A 112 -1.76 -5.41 6.94
CA VAL A 112 -2.88 -4.54 6.58
C VAL A 112 -3.58 -5.13 5.35
N ILE A 113 -4.91 -5.04 5.35
CA ILE A 113 -5.74 -5.51 4.23
C ILE A 113 -6.66 -4.38 3.80
N PHE A 114 -6.60 -4.01 2.52
CA PHE A 114 -7.55 -3.08 1.91
C PHE A 114 -8.52 -3.89 1.06
N THR A 115 -9.81 -3.67 1.25
CA THR A 115 -10.84 -4.28 0.43
C THR A 115 -11.49 -3.19 -0.41
N PHE A 116 -11.54 -3.39 -1.72
CA PHE A 116 -12.18 -2.46 -2.65
C PHE A 116 -13.64 -2.85 -2.86
N SER A 117 -14.43 -1.90 -3.37
CA SER A 117 -15.86 -2.11 -3.54
C SER A 117 -16.22 -3.24 -4.51
N ASP A 118 -15.32 -3.59 -5.43
CA ASP A 118 -15.49 -4.71 -6.36
C ASP A 118 -14.99 -6.04 -5.80
N LYS A 119 -14.66 -6.07 -4.49
CA LYS A 119 -14.12 -7.21 -3.74
C LYS A 119 -12.65 -7.55 -4.02
N THR A 120 -11.96 -6.77 -4.84
CA THR A 120 -10.50 -6.86 -4.96
C THR A 120 -9.88 -6.58 -3.60
N LYS A 121 -8.83 -7.32 -3.25
CA LYS A 121 -8.10 -7.11 -1.99
C LYS A 121 -6.65 -6.78 -2.26
N LEU A 122 -6.12 -5.86 -1.48
CA LEU A 122 -4.72 -5.50 -1.46
C LEU A 122 -4.17 -5.86 -0.08
N TYR A 123 -3.21 -6.77 -0.07
CA TYR A 123 -2.56 -7.22 1.17
C TYR A 123 -1.18 -6.61 1.28
N PHE A 124 -0.89 -6.03 2.43
CA PHE A 124 0.47 -5.65 2.79
C PHE A 124 1.03 -6.70 3.74
N ASN A 125 1.98 -7.49 3.23
CA ASN A 125 2.64 -8.54 4.00
C ASN A 125 4.06 -8.09 4.33
N ASP A 126 4.54 -8.43 5.53
CA ASP A 126 5.90 -8.08 5.92
C ASP A 126 6.41 -9.04 6.99
N LEU A 127 7.36 -9.88 6.62
CA LEU A 127 7.97 -10.85 7.51
C LEU A 127 8.66 -10.18 8.70
N ARG A 128 9.43 -9.11 8.45
CA ARG A 128 10.23 -8.44 9.47
C ARG A 128 9.52 -7.27 10.14
N LYS A 129 8.38 -6.84 9.60
CA LYS A 129 7.56 -5.76 10.14
C LYS A 129 8.26 -4.40 10.20
N PHE A 130 9.22 -4.15 9.32
CA PHE A 130 9.94 -2.87 9.22
C PHE A 130 9.29 -1.93 8.22
N GLY A 131 8.51 -2.46 7.28
CA GLY A 131 7.77 -1.63 6.33
C GLY A 131 6.65 -0.87 7.01
N TRP A 132 6.18 0.18 6.34
CA TRP A 132 5.15 1.01 6.95
C TRP A 132 4.25 1.67 5.91
N LEU A 133 3.07 2.04 6.37
CA LEU A 133 2.10 2.86 5.65
C LEU A 133 1.84 4.12 6.48
N ARG A 134 1.70 5.27 5.81
CA ARG A 134 1.41 6.56 6.44
C ARG A 134 0.54 7.41 5.53
N LEU A 135 -0.33 8.21 6.14
CA LEU A 135 -1.17 9.14 5.42
C LEU A 135 -0.58 10.55 5.47
N PHE A 136 -0.54 11.21 4.33
CA PHE A 136 -0.09 12.60 4.21
C PHE A 136 -1.10 13.39 3.40
N PRO A 137 -1.43 14.64 3.80
CA PRO A 137 -2.19 15.52 2.92
C PRO A 137 -1.46 15.69 1.59
N ARG A 138 -2.19 15.72 0.49
CA ARG A 138 -1.59 15.79 -0.84
C ARG A 138 -0.71 17.03 -1.01
N GLU A 139 -1.11 18.17 -0.44
CA GLU A 139 -0.33 19.39 -0.51
C GLU A 139 1.08 19.24 0.08
N ILE A 140 1.24 18.41 1.11
CA ILE A 140 2.55 18.14 1.73
C ILE A 140 3.41 17.30 0.78
N VAL A 141 2.79 16.36 0.06
CA VAL A 141 3.50 15.48 -0.87
C VAL A 141 3.93 16.25 -2.11
N ASP A 142 3.08 17.13 -2.60
CA ASP A 142 3.36 17.91 -3.81
C ASP A 142 4.44 18.98 -3.58
N GLN A 143 4.60 19.42 -2.34
CA GLN A 143 5.66 20.35 -1.97
C GLN A 143 6.92 19.57 -1.58
N THR A 144 8.10 20.23 -1.70
CA THR A 144 9.35 19.69 -1.20
C THR A 144 9.34 19.80 0.33
N ASP A 145 8.50 19.00 0.98
CA ASP A 145 8.32 19.08 2.42
C ASP A 145 9.40 18.28 3.13
N GLN A 146 10.04 18.93 4.10
CA GLN A 146 11.09 18.31 4.90
C GLN A 146 10.57 17.14 5.72
N ARG A 147 9.30 17.12 6.09
CA ARG A 147 8.72 16.01 6.86
C ARG A 147 8.72 14.72 6.05
N LEU A 148 8.28 14.79 4.80
CA LEU A 148 8.31 13.62 3.93
C LEU A 148 9.76 13.21 3.65
N THR A 149 10.64 14.17 3.43
CA THR A 149 12.06 13.93 3.19
C THR A 149 12.70 13.18 4.35
N ARG A 150 12.29 13.43 5.59
CA ARG A 150 12.82 12.71 6.76
C ARG A 150 12.52 11.20 6.70
N PHE A 151 11.38 10.81 6.15
CA PHE A 151 11.03 9.40 6.00
C PHE A 151 11.79 8.73 4.85
N LEU A 152 12.35 9.51 3.95
CA LEU A 152 13.13 8.99 2.82
C LEU A 152 14.54 8.55 3.20
N ARG A 153 15.03 9.01 4.33
CA ARG A 153 16.41 8.73 4.80
C ARG A 153 16.53 7.41 5.54
#